data_fdae4330d51ffd8c9d9742ad929e8a84
#
_entry.id   fdae4330d51ffd8c9d9742ad929e8a84
#
_cell.length_a   1.000
_cell.length_b   1.000
_cell.length_c   1.000
_cell.angle_alpha   90.00
_cell.angle_beta   90.00
_cell.angle_gamma   90.00
#
_symmetry.space_group_name_H-M   'P 1'
#
loop_
_entity.id
_entity.type
_entity.pdbx_description
1 polymer ?
#
loop_
_entity_poly.entity_id
_entity_poly.type
_entity_poly.pdbx_seq_one_letter_code
_entity_poly.pdbx_strand_id
1 'polypeptide(L)'
;ASDVYKRQGVHLTHRQLASADSLTVAGLVRLSTVDWPGHMVSTIFLQGCPWNCVYCHNPDLIDCRTPGIMAWADVETFLRRRQGLLDGVVFTGGEPTRQRGLHDAMERAHALGFQVGLHTMGVYPTLLRPLLPLIDWVGFDIKAAPAHYSSIIATDPRSSIGTVGSRHAMESLD
;
A
#
# COMPACT_ATOMS: atom_id res chain seq x y z
N ALA A 1 -7.02 -5.16 23.98
CA ALA A 1 -6.68 -4.30 22.83
C ALA A 1 -7.78 -4.25 21.77
N SER A 2 -8.71 -5.23 21.72
CA SER A 2 -9.76 -5.32 20.69
C SER A 2 -10.94 -4.36 20.86
N ASP A 3 -11.14 -3.77 22.04
CA ASP A 3 -12.35 -2.98 22.34
C ASP A 3 -12.22 -1.46 22.13
N VAL A 4 -11.00 -0.94 21.97
CA VAL A 4 -10.77 0.50 21.77
C VAL A 4 -11.11 0.94 20.34
N TYR A 5 -10.94 0.05 19.36
CA TYR A 5 -11.18 0.37 17.95
C TYR A 5 -12.65 0.29 17.51
N LYS A 6 -13.53 -0.34 18.29
CA LYS A 6 -14.96 -0.43 17.97
C LYS A 6 -15.76 0.87 18.14
N ARG A 7 -15.17 1.92 18.69
CA ARG A 7 -15.90 3.16 19.04
C ARG A 7 -15.81 4.29 18.02
N GLN A 8 -15.02 4.15 16.95
CA GLN A 8 -15.00 5.14 15.87
C GLN A 8 -15.46 4.48 14.58
N GLY A 9 -16.79 4.34 14.45
CA GLY A 9 -17.42 3.68 13.31
C GLY A 9 -17.28 4.46 12.01
N VAL A 10 -16.18 4.30 11.32
CA VAL A 10 -16.15 4.50 9.89
C VAL A 10 -16.47 3.16 9.24
N HIS A 11 -17.75 2.82 9.20
CA HIS A 11 -18.24 1.76 8.33
C HIS A 11 -18.10 2.24 6.89
N LEU A 12 -17.07 1.78 6.18
CA LEU A 12 -17.08 1.84 4.73
C LEU A 12 -18.30 1.04 4.28
N THR A 13 -19.22 1.69 3.60
CA THR A 13 -20.36 0.99 3.00
C THR A 13 -19.82 0.09 1.89
N HIS A 14 -20.44 -1.07 1.64
CA HIS A 14 -20.10 -2.01 0.55
C HIS A 14 -19.92 -1.32 -0.81
N ARG A 15 -20.45 -0.11 -0.98
CA ARG A 15 -20.35 0.73 -2.18
C ARG A 15 -18.99 1.43 -2.33
N GLN A 16 -18.15 1.43 -1.29
CA GLN A 16 -16.83 2.11 -1.26
C GLN A 16 -15.64 1.14 -1.45
N LEU A 17 -15.88 -0.15 -1.28
CA LEU A 17 -14.87 -1.19 -1.50
C LEU A 17 -14.98 -1.71 -2.93
N ALA A 18 -13.90 -1.66 -3.66
CA ALA A 18 -13.78 -2.28 -4.98
C ALA A 18 -13.20 -3.69 -4.85
N SER A 19 -13.52 -4.57 -5.81
CA SER A 19 -12.89 -5.88 -5.90
C SER A 19 -11.38 -5.77 -6.12
N ALA A 20 -10.62 -6.71 -5.60
CA ALA A 20 -9.20 -6.89 -5.88
C ALA A 20 -8.91 -7.02 -7.39
N ASP A 21 -9.89 -7.51 -8.16
CA ASP A 21 -9.78 -7.60 -9.62
C ASP A 21 -9.64 -6.24 -10.32
N SER A 22 -9.95 -5.14 -9.62
CA SER A 22 -9.73 -3.77 -10.09
C SER A 22 -8.32 -3.25 -9.83
N LEU A 23 -7.46 -4.01 -9.17
CA LEU A 23 -6.09 -3.60 -8.91
C LEU A 23 -5.28 -3.52 -10.19
N THR A 24 -4.52 -2.44 -10.30
CA THR A 24 -3.51 -2.27 -11.35
C THR A 24 -2.18 -2.80 -10.83
N VAL A 25 -1.93 -4.10 -11.06
CA VAL A 25 -0.71 -4.76 -10.60
C VAL A 25 0.41 -4.52 -11.60
N ALA A 26 1.46 -3.82 -11.17
CA ALA A 26 2.62 -3.46 -11.97
C ALA A 26 3.74 -4.49 -11.88
N GLY A 27 3.72 -5.38 -10.90
CA GLY A 27 4.74 -6.41 -10.76
C GLY A 27 4.52 -7.33 -9.57
N LEU A 28 5.23 -8.46 -9.62
CA LEU A 28 5.22 -9.47 -8.57
C LEU A 28 6.65 -10.01 -8.36
N VAL A 29 7.21 -9.75 -7.19
CA VAL A 29 8.39 -10.46 -6.70
C VAL A 29 7.91 -11.71 -5.97
N ARG A 30 8.28 -12.86 -6.53
CA ARG A 30 7.74 -14.16 -6.07
C ARG A 30 8.25 -14.61 -4.71
N LEU A 31 9.45 -14.16 -4.32
CA LEU A 31 10.07 -14.39 -3.02
C LEU A 31 10.98 -13.22 -2.70
N SER A 32 10.76 -12.62 -1.56
CA SER A 32 11.61 -11.60 -0.96
C SER A 32 11.88 -11.94 0.51
N THR A 33 13.09 -11.66 0.95
CA THR A 33 13.53 -11.77 2.36
C THR A 33 13.95 -10.42 2.94
N VAL A 34 13.76 -9.34 2.15
CA VAL A 34 14.17 -7.98 2.50
C VAL A 34 12.98 -7.03 2.70
N ASP A 35 11.83 -7.32 2.08
CA ASP A 35 10.67 -6.43 2.12
C ASP A 35 9.87 -6.52 3.44
N TRP A 36 10.13 -7.56 4.24
CA TRP A 36 9.59 -7.71 5.59
C TRP A 36 10.63 -8.43 6.45
N PRO A 37 11.24 -7.74 7.43
CA PRO A 37 12.31 -8.32 8.24
C PRO A 37 11.90 -9.63 8.92
N GLY A 38 12.70 -10.69 8.73
CA GLY A 38 12.49 -11.99 9.35
C GLY A 38 11.42 -12.87 8.69
N HIS A 39 10.83 -12.44 7.59
CA HIS A 39 9.78 -13.17 6.86
C HIS A 39 10.18 -13.47 5.42
N MET A 40 9.72 -14.61 4.92
CA MET A 40 9.72 -14.92 3.49
C MET A 40 8.39 -14.49 2.89
N VAL A 41 8.39 -13.48 2.05
CA VAL A 41 7.17 -12.88 1.53
C VAL A 41 7.14 -12.85 0.01
N SER A 42 5.95 -12.72 -0.55
CA SER A 42 5.78 -12.27 -1.92
C SER A 42 5.44 -10.79 -1.93
N THR A 43 6.09 -10.01 -2.82
CA THR A 43 5.89 -8.55 -2.87
C THR A 43 5.14 -8.17 -4.13
N ILE A 44 3.98 -7.54 -3.95
CA ILE A 44 3.06 -7.11 -5.02
C ILE A 44 3.21 -5.61 -5.20
N PHE A 45 3.64 -5.21 -6.40
CA PHE A 45 3.80 -3.80 -6.78
C PHE A 45 2.53 -3.29 -7.44
N LEU A 46 1.95 -2.24 -6.88
CA LEU A 46 0.75 -1.59 -7.39
C LEU A 46 1.11 -0.29 -8.13
N GLN A 47 0.44 -0.06 -9.26
CA GLN A 47 0.68 1.09 -10.12
C GLN A 47 0.05 2.36 -9.57
N GLY A 48 0.75 3.48 -9.73
CA GLY A 48 0.27 4.82 -9.45
C GLY A 48 0.72 5.37 -8.10
N CYS A 49 1.30 6.56 -8.14
CA CYS A 49 1.74 7.31 -6.97
C CYS A 49 1.29 8.78 -7.10
N PRO A 50 0.81 9.42 -6.02
CA PRO A 50 0.47 10.83 -6.04
C PRO A 50 1.71 11.74 -5.96
N TRP A 51 2.86 11.19 -5.61
CA TRP A 51 4.11 11.93 -5.46
C TRP A 51 5.11 11.59 -6.55
N ASN A 52 5.94 12.55 -6.89
CA ASN A 52 7.07 12.42 -7.80
C ASN A 52 8.36 12.73 -7.02
N CYS A 53 8.75 11.79 -6.16
CA CYS A 53 9.92 11.96 -5.33
C CYS A 53 11.20 12.00 -6.17
N VAL A 54 12.09 12.96 -5.90
CA VAL A 54 13.35 13.17 -6.65
C VAL A 54 14.30 11.98 -6.61
N TYR A 55 14.16 11.09 -5.63
CA TYR A 55 14.94 9.86 -5.46
C TYR A 55 14.09 8.59 -5.63
N CYS A 56 12.98 8.66 -6.36
CA CYS A 56 12.13 7.49 -6.54
C CYS A 56 12.91 6.32 -7.16
N HIS A 57 12.88 5.15 -6.50
CA HIS A 57 13.53 3.95 -7.00
C HIS A 57 12.75 3.29 -8.15
N ASN A 58 11.44 3.57 -8.24
CA ASN A 58 10.53 2.98 -9.21
C ASN A 58 9.73 4.06 -9.95
N PRO A 59 10.38 4.94 -10.75
CA PRO A 59 9.71 6.06 -11.41
C PRO A 59 8.62 5.61 -12.39
N ASP A 60 8.73 4.41 -12.96
CA ASP A 60 7.75 3.83 -13.86
C ASP A 60 6.40 3.51 -13.16
N LEU A 61 6.40 3.43 -11.83
CA LEU A 61 5.20 3.19 -11.03
C LEU A 61 4.44 4.49 -10.67
N ILE A 62 4.90 5.65 -11.10
CA ILE A 62 4.29 6.94 -10.75
C ILE A 62 3.02 7.20 -11.56
N ASP A 63 3.05 7.02 -12.88
CA ASP A 63 1.89 7.34 -13.73
C ASP A 63 0.70 6.43 -13.43
N CYS A 64 -0.35 7.03 -12.90
CA CYS A 64 -1.57 6.34 -12.53
C CYS A 64 -2.37 5.78 -13.72
N ARG A 65 -2.02 6.15 -14.96
CA ARG A 65 -2.69 5.72 -16.21
C ARG A 65 -2.00 4.52 -16.83
N THR A 66 -0.77 4.21 -16.43
CA THR A 66 -0.06 3.04 -16.91
C THR A 66 -0.84 1.77 -16.54
N PRO A 67 -1.15 0.90 -17.52
CA PRO A 67 -1.88 -0.33 -17.24
C PRO A 67 -1.03 -1.30 -16.41
N GLY A 68 -1.71 -2.17 -15.66
CA GLY A 68 -1.05 -3.28 -14.99
C GLY A 68 -0.51 -4.31 -16.00
N ILE A 69 0.52 -5.04 -15.58
CA ILE A 69 1.11 -6.10 -16.41
C ILE A 69 0.54 -7.48 -16.11
N MET A 70 -0.25 -7.62 -15.04
CA MET A 70 -0.92 -8.89 -14.68
C MET A 70 -2.25 -8.61 -13.99
N ALA A 71 -3.17 -9.57 -14.10
CA ALA A 71 -4.43 -9.54 -13.39
C ALA A 71 -4.26 -10.01 -11.94
N TRP A 72 -5.11 -9.53 -11.03
CA TRP A 72 -5.15 -10.03 -9.66
C TRP A 72 -5.37 -11.56 -9.59
N ALA A 73 -6.19 -12.12 -10.46
CA ALA A 73 -6.45 -13.55 -10.54
C ALA A 73 -5.18 -14.39 -10.75
N ASP A 74 -4.19 -13.85 -11.51
CA ASP A 74 -2.90 -14.51 -11.70
C ASP A 74 -2.06 -14.47 -10.42
N VAL A 75 -2.08 -13.32 -9.71
CA VAL A 75 -1.44 -13.18 -8.40
C VAL A 75 -2.05 -14.16 -7.41
N GLU A 76 -3.37 -14.22 -7.31
CA GLU A 76 -4.07 -15.13 -6.41
C GLU A 76 -3.77 -16.60 -6.74
N THR A 77 -3.74 -16.95 -8.02
CA THR A 77 -3.35 -18.31 -8.48
C THR A 77 -1.93 -18.64 -8.05
N PHE A 78 -1.01 -17.70 -8.16
CA PHE A 78 0.35 -17.87 -7.67
C PHE A 78 0.38 -18.06 -6.15
N LEU A 79 -0.32 -17.21 -5.38
CA LEU A 79 -0.37 -17.28 -3.92
C LEU A 79 -0.92 -18.64 -3.44
N ARG A 80 -1.99 -19.15 -4.05
CA ARG A 80 -2.54 -20.49 -3.73
C ARG A 80 -1.49 -21.59 -3.79
N ARG A 81 -0.55 -21.51 -4.72
CA ARG A 81 0.56 -22.48 -4.88
C ARG A 81 1.69 -22.26 -3.87
N ARG A 82 1.65 -21.19 -3.10
CA ARG A 82 2.66 -20.78 -2.12
C ARG A 82 2.20 -20.89 -0.67
N GLN A 83 0.98 -21.35 -0.43
CA GLN A 83 0.48 -21.64 0.92
C GLN A 83 1.42 -22.60 1.64
N GLY A 84 1.80 -22.26 2.88
CA GLY A 84 2.75 -23.01 3.69
C GLY A 84 4.23 -22.91 3.27
N LEU A 85 4.54 -22.15 2.21
CA LEU A 85 5.91 -21.90 1.73
C LEU A 85 6.35 -20.45 1.96
N LEU A 86 5.42 -19.52 2.05
CA LEU A 86 5.66 -18.11 2.37
C LEU A 86 4.93 -17.75 3.64
N ASP A 87 5.53 -16.85 4.42
CA ASP A 87 4.93 -16.33 5.65
C ASP A 87 3.84 -15.29 5.34
N GLY A 88 4.07 -14.47 4.32
CA GLY A 88 3.16 -13.36 4.04
C GLY A 88 3.25 -12.79 2.64
N VAL A 89 2.44 -11.76 2.44
CA VAL A 89 2.35 -10.96 1.23
C VAL A 89 2.55 -9.49 1.59
N VAL A 90 3.43 -8.79 0.89
CA VAL A 90 3.66 -7.35 1.05
C VAL A 90 3.05 -6.61 -0.14
N PHE A 91 2.16 -5.66 0.14
CA PHE A 91 1.67 -4.72 -0.85
C PHE A 91 2.55 -3.46 -0.84
N THR A 92 3.05 -3.09 -2.00
CA THR A 92 3.97 -1.96 -2.22
C THR A 92 3.72 -1.34 -3.61
N GLY A 93 4.68 -0.59 -4.13
CA GLY A 93 4.66 -0.10 -5.51
C GLY A 93 4.82 1.41 -5.59
N GLY A 94 3.86 2.11 -6.19
CA GLY A 94 3.69 3.54 -6.05
C GLY A 94 3.17 3.88 -4.65
N GLU A 95 1.87 4.12 -4.51
CA GLU A 95 1.20 4.20 -3.20
C GLU A 95 0.02 3.23 -3.18
N PRO A 96 0.13 2.09 -2.49
CA PRO A 96 -0.90 1.05 -2.50
C PRO A 96 -2.26 1.51 -2.00
N THR A 97 -2.29 2.35 -0.95
CA THR A 97 -3.54 2.82 -0.32
C THR A 97 -4.43 3.63 -1.27
N ARG A 98 -3.87 4.11 -2.39
CA ARG A 98 -4.61 4.78 -3.45
C ARG A 98 -5.62 3.85 -4.14
N GLN A 99 -5.36 2.56 -4.20
CA GLN A 99 -6.18 1.62 -4.96
C GLN A 99 -7.29 1.01 -4.09
N ARG A 100 -8.55 1.24 -4.47
CA ARG A 100 -9.73 0.84 -3.70
C ARG A 100 -9.91 -0.67 -3.56
N GLY A 101 -9.33 -1.46 -4.47
CA GLY A 101 -9.33 -2.93 -4.40
C GLY A 101 -8.36 -3.50 -3.37
N LEU A 102 -7.52 -2.67 -2.74
CA LEU A 102 -6.50 -3.14 -1.81
C LEU A 102 -7.10 -3.85 -0.59
N HIS A 103 -8.22 -3.35 -0.06
CA HIS A 103 -8.90 -3.98 1.08
C HIS A 103 -9.29 -5.43 0.77
N ASP A 104 -10.01 -5.65 -0.34
CA ASP A 104 -10.43 -7.00 -0.76
C ASP A 104 -9.23 -7.92 -1.05
N ALA A 105 -8.14 -7.37 -1.61
CA ALA A 105 -6.92 -8.13 -1.85
C ALA A 105 -6.26 -8.60 -0.54
N MET A 106 -6.22 -7.73 0.48
CA MET A 106 -5.70 -8.09 1.81
C MET A 106 -6.56 -9.17 2.47
N GLU A 107 -7.91 -9.04 2.42
CA GLU A 107 -8.83 -10.07 2.93
C GLU A 107 -8.63 -11.42 2.23
N ARG A 108 -8.47 -11.41 0.90
CA ARG A 108 -8.19 -12.64 0.13
C ARG A 108 -6.82 -13.25 0.48
N ALA A 109 -5.80 -12.43 0.73
CA ALA A 109 -4.50 -12.92 1.18
C ALA A 109 -4.61 -13.60 2.54
N HIS A 110 -5.32 -13.01 3.51
CA HIS A 110 -5.61 -13.64 4.80
C HIS A 110 -6.41 -14.93 4.66
N ALA A 111 -7.43 -14.95 3.80
CA ALA A 111 -8.22 -16.16 3.54
C ALA A 111 -7.38 -17.31 2.97
N LEU A 112 -6.26 -17.01 2.33
CA LEU A 112 -5.26 -17.98 1.88
C LEU A 112 -4.25 -18.36 2.98
N GLY A 113 -4.33 -17.77 4.18
CA GLY A 113 -3.46 -18.07 5.32
C GLY A 113 -2.15 -17.27 5.36
N PHE A 114 -2.02 -16.20 4.57
CA PHE A 114 -0.84 -15.33 4.60
C PHE A 114 -1.00 -14.20 5.60
N GLN A 115 0.10 -13.80 6.23
CA GLN A 115 0.20 -12.50 6.88
C GLN A 115 0.27 -11.39 5.82
N VAL A 116 -0.18 -10.19 6.17
CA VAL A 116 -0.25 -9.04 5.26
C VAL A 116 0.66 -7.92 5.73
N GLY A 117 1.64 -7.59 4.91
CA GLY A 117 2.49 -6.41 5.06
C GLY A 117 2.05 -5.29 4.10
N LEU A 118 2.26 -4.06 4.52
CA LEU A 118 2.01 -2.88 3.71
C LEU A 118 3.21 -1.94 3.75
N HIS A 119 3.74 -1.56 2.59
CA HIS A 119 4.61 -0.39 2.47
C HIS A 119 3.77 0.81 2.05
N THR A 120 3.80 1.87 2.82
CA THR A 120 3.05 3.09 2.52
C THR A 120 3.79 4.32 3.02
N MET A 121 3.58 5.45 2.36
CA MET A 121 4.04 6.76 2.81
C MET A 121 2.95 7.54 3.57
N GLY A 122 1.79 6.94 3.83
CA GLY A 122 0.71 7.51 4.63
C GLY A 122 0.02 8.73 4.02
N VAL A 123 0.09 8.91 2.70
CA VAL A 123 -0.45 10.11 2.04
C VAL A 123 -1.97 10.18 2.06
N TYR A 124 -2.65 9.05 2.30
CA TYR A 124 -4.10 8.95 2.35
C TYR A 124 -4.58 8.39 3.69
N PRO A 125 -4.55 9.16 4.81
CA PRO A 125 -4.91 8.66 6.14
C PRO A 125 -6.34 8.10 6.19
N THR A 126 -7.29 8.70 5.47
CA THR A 126 -8.69 8.23 5.41
C THR A 126 -8.84 6.89 4.66
N LEU A 127 -7.94 6.57 3.73
CA LEU A 127 -7.92 5.30 3.01
C LEU A 127 -7.09 4.23 3.76
N LEU A 128 -6.08 4.66 4.52
CA LEU A 128 -5.25 3.76 5.32
C LEU A 128 -6.01 3.23 6.55
N ARG A 129 -6.75 4.10 7.24
CA ARG A 129 -7.44 3.76 8.50
C ARG A 129 -8.30 2.48 8.42
N PRO A 130 -9.14 2.27 7.39
CA PRO A 130 -9.92 1.02 7.28
C PRO A 130 -9.07 -0.22 6.97
N LEU A 131 -7.84 -0.08 6.51
CA LEU A 131 -6.93 -1.19 6.22
C LEU A 131 -6.19 -1.67 7.48
N LEU A 132 -6.05 -0.83 8.52
CA LEU A 132 -5.27 -1.15 9.72
C LEU A 132 -5.62 -2.50 10.37
N PRO A 133 -6.90 -2.93 10.45
CA PRO A 133 -7.24 -4.24 11.01
C PRO A 133 -6.76 -5.43 10.18
N LEU A 134 -6.36 -5.20 8.92
CA LEU A 134 -5.89 -6.22 7.97
C LEU A 134 -4.36 -6.21 7.81
N ILE A 135 -3.65 -5.35 8.54
CA ILE A 135 -2.20 -5.20 8.41
C ILE A 135 -1.53 -5.85 9.60
N ASP A 136 -0.69 -6.86 9.36
CA ASP A 136 0.13 -7.51 10.37
C ASP A 136 1.47 -6.77 10.55
N TRP A 137 1.94 -6.10 9.52
CA TRP A 137 3.17 -5.31 9.54
C TRP A 137 3.12 -4.13 8.57
N VAL A 138 3.69 -3.00 8.97
CA VAL A 138 3.78 -1.82 8.12
C VAL A 138 5.23 -1.32 8.00
N GLY A 139 5.70 -1.17 6.76
CA GLY A 139 6.87 -0.40 6.40
C GLY A 139 6.45 1.03 6.07
N PHE A 140 6.54 1.93 7.05
CA PHE A 140 6.10 3.31 6.88
C PHE A 140 7.26 4.19 6.39
N ASP A 141 7.10 4.82 5.23
CA ASP A 141 8.13 5.58 4.56
C ASP A 141 8.00 7.09 4.80
N ILE A 142 8.71 7.59 5.79
CA ILE A 142 8.81 9.03 6.08
C ILE A 142 9.89 9.62 5.14
N LYS A 143 9.46 10.47 4.20
CA LYS A 143 10.32 10.99 3.13
C LYS A 143 11.33 12.06 3.61
N ALA A 144 10.93 12.89 4.57
CA ALA A 144 11.76 13.96 5.12
C ALA A 144 11.20 14.48 6.45
N ALA A 145 11.91 15.38 7.11
CA ALA A 145 11.29 16.21 8.14
C ALA A 145 10.18 17.08 7.50
N PRO A 146 9.09 17.40 8.23
CA PRO A 146 7.92 18.08 7.66
C PRO A 146 8.22 19.33 6.84
N ALA A 147 9.19 20.15 7.28
CA ALA A 147 9.60 21.37 6.60
C ALA A 147 10.28 21.12 5.23
N HIS A 148 10.75 19.92 4.96
CA HIS A 148 11.51 19.56 3.77
C HIS A 148 10.75 18.67 2.77
N TYR A 149 9.50 18.31 3.07
CA TYR A 149 8.71 17.46 2.17
C TYR A 149 8.58 18.04 0.77
N SER A 150 8.36 19.37 0.64
CA SER A 150 8.19 20.02 -0.67
C SER A 150 9.42 19.89 -1.57
N SER A 151 10.62 19.86 -1.02
CA SER A 151 11.84 19.67 -1.81
C SER A 151 12.05 18.23 -2.28
N ILE A 152 11.37 17.28 -1.66
CA ILE A 152 11.49 15.85 -1.97
C ILE A 152 10.40 15.38 -2.93
N ILE A 153 9.14 15.79 -2.68
CA ILE A 153 7.97 15.18 -3.37
C ILE A 153 7.33 16.08 -4.43
N ALA A 154 7.73 17.35 -4.52
CA ALA A 154 7.19 18.28 -5.50
C ALA A 154 8.27 18.73 -6.49
N THR A 155 7.92 18.70 -7.77
CA THR A 155 8.77 19.25 -8.83
C THR A 155 8.68 20.78 -8.91
N ASP A 156 7.60 21.39 -8.42
CA ASP A 156 7.39 22.84 -8.31
C ASP A 156 7.43 23.26 -6.84
N PRO A 157 8.44 24.06 -6.40
CA PRO A 157 8.54 24.55 -5.02
C PRO A 157 7.35 25.39 -4.55
N ARG A 158 6.55 25.93 -5.49
CA ARG A 158 5.34 26.72 -5.18
C ARG A 158 4.10 25.84 -5.00
N SER A 159 4.23 24.54 -5.22
CA SER A 159 3.13 23.59 -5.03
C SER A 159 2.85 23.37 -3.55
N SER A 160 1.57 23.38 -3.16
CA SER A 160 1.14 23.00 -1.81
C SER A 160 1.24 21.48 -1.53
N ILE A 161 1.61 20.68 -2.53
CA ILE A 161 1.68 19.20 -2.43
C ILE A 161 2.60 18.79 -1.28
N GLY A 162 3.76 19.43 -1.13
CA GLY A 162 4.71 19.10 -0.05
C GLY A 162 4.13 19.33 1.35
N THR A 163 3.49 20.47 1.58
CA THR A 163 2.89 20.82 2.88
C THR A 163 1.69 19.92 3.21
N VAL A 164 0.83 19.64 2.23
CA VAL A 164 -0.30 18.73 2.40
C VAL A 164 0.20 17.30 2.60
N GLY A 165 1.18 16.87 1.82
CA GLY A 165 1.78 15.53 1.92
C GLY A 165 2.41 15.27 3.29
N SER A 166 3.19 16.21 3.83
CA SER A 166 3.78 16.05 5.17
C SER A 166 2.70 15.94 6.25
N ARG A 167 1.66 16.77 6.19
CA ARG A 167 0.55 16.72 7.16
C ARG A 167 -0.16 15.37 7.12
N HIS A 168 -0.51 14.87 5.94
CA HIS A 168 -1.17 13.58 5.80
C HIS A 168 -0.28 12.41 6.27
N ALA A 169 1.01 12.44 5.96
CA ALA A 169 1.94 11.43 6.44
C ALA A 169 2.03 11.42 7.97
N MET A 170 2.09 12.59 8.61
CA MET A 170 2.09 12.70 10.08
C MET A 170 0.75 12.25 10.68
N GLU A 171 -0.40 12.65 10.11
CA GLU A 171 -1.72 12.20 10.53
C GLU A 171 -1.90 10.67 10.47
N SER A 172 -1.21 10.03 9.54
CA SER A 172 -1.25 8.57 9.39
C SER A 172 -0.40 7.83 10.43
N LEU A 173 0.47 8.54 11.16
CA LEU A 173 1.27 7.97 12.26
C LEU A 173 0.53 8.02 13.61
N ASP A 174 -0.45 8.93 13.76
CA ASP A 174 -1.29 9.09 14.95
C ASP A 174 -2.46 8.09 14.95
#